data_b8e8f9ea286c41d994e9cedf756bc824
#
_entry.id   b8e8f9ea286c41d994e9cedf756bc824
#
_cell.length_a   1.000
_cell.length_b   1.000
_cell.length_c   1.000
_cell.angle_alpha   90.00
_cell.angle_beta   90.00
_cell.angle_gamma   90.00
#
_symmetry.space_group_name_H-M   'P 1'
#
loop_
_entity.id
_entity.type
_entity.pdbx_description
1 polymer ?
#
loop_
_entity_poly.entity_id
_entity_poly.type
_entity_poly.pdbx_seq_one_letter_code
_entity_poly.pdbx_strand_id
1 'polypeptide(L)'
;LSDYAIDPINLPGFDNGNVHNFNFRVALQRSSVDQPLFPRSGSNFMLSLAVTPPYSLINPNISNKANPYRWVEYHKWRFNGEWFVPLGRPHGEERNKQFVLRASAKFGFLGRFNKELQISPFERFQVGDAGLSNQFALLGFDIIAHRGYPVYDNSNPKVNPDQQQARQYFTIFNKYTMELRYPLSLNPSSTIYGLAFYEAANGWYSIKDYNPFKLRRSVGLGMR
;
A
#
# COMPACT_ATOMS: atom_id res chain seq x y z
N LEU A 1 27.72 0.43 0.97
CA LEU A 1 26.49 0.46 0.19
C LEU A 1 26.69 -0.50 -0.97
N SER A 2 25.97 -1.61 -0.95
CA SER A 2 26.10 -2.68 -1.94
C SER A 2 25.57 -2.23 -3.30
N ASP A 3 26.31 -2.59 -4.35
CA ASP A 3 25.82 -2.51 -5.71
C ASP A 3 24.66 -3.51 -5.85
N TYR A 4 23.52 -3.01 -6.31
CA TYR A 4 22.36 -3.87 -6.57
C TYR A 4 22.39 -4.30 -8.03
N ALA A 5 22.40 -5.59 -8.29
CA ALA A 5 21.94 -6.11 -9.56
C ALA A 5 20.41 -6.11 -9.52
N ILE A 6 19.77 -5.13 -10.13
CA ILE A 6 18.33 -5.07 -10.28
C ILE A 6 18.00 -5.86 -11.55
N ASP A 7 17.07 -6.80 -11.42
CA ASP A 7 16.57 -7.59 -12.55
C ASP A 7 16.15 -6.64 -13.69
N PRO A 8 16.85 -6.59 -14.83
CA PRO A 8 16.65 -5.61 -15.89
C PRO A 8 15.28 -5.72 -16.57
N ILE A 9 14.58 -6.81 -16.36
CA ILE A 9 13.32 -7.14 -17.02
C ILE A 9 12.17 -6.20 -16.62
N ASN A 10 12.27 -5.49 -15.48
CA ASN A 10 11.12 -4.78 -14.91
C ASN A 10 11.37 -3.32 -14.51
N LEU A 11 12.58 -2.81 -14.66
CA LEU A 11 12.91 -1.43 -14.33
C LEU A 11 13.58 -0.76 -15.54
N PRO A 12 12.86 0.09 -16.27
CA PRO A 12 13.41 0.71 -17.48
C PRO A 12 14.64 1.56 -17.16
N GLY A 13 15.77 1.21 -17.76
CA GLY A 13 16.97 2.06 -17.85
C GLY A 13 17.91 2.03 -16.65
N PHE A 14 17.86 0.98 -15.80
CA PHE A 14 18.78 0.87 -14.68
C PHE A 14 19.17 -0.59 -14.43
N ASP A 15 20.36 -0.99 -14.84
CA ASP A 15 20.87 -2.35 -14.68
C ASP A 15 21.81 -2.46 -13.47
N ASN A 16 22.58 -1.41 -13.18
CA ASN A 16 23.59 -1.40 -12.13
C ASN A 16 23.93 0.03 -11.72
N GLY A 17 24.18 0.29 -10.44
CA GLY A 17 24.61 1.62 -9.98
C GLY A 17 24.43 1.90 -8.50
N ASN A 18 24.98 3.03 -8.06
CA ASN A 18 24.83 3.55 -6.70
C ASN A 18 23.61 4.45 -6.60
N VAL A 19 22.78 4.27 -5.57
CA VAL A 19 21.55 5.01 -5.35
C VAL A 19 21.60 5.72 -4.00
N HIS A 20 21.29 7.02 -4.00
CA HIS A 20 21.15 7.82 -2.79
C HIS A 20 19.70 8.24 -2.62
N ASN A 21 19.06 7.83 -1.52
CA ASN A 21 17.69 8.17 -1.16
C ASN A 21 17.67 8.90 0.18
N PHE A 22 17.56 10.22 0.13
CA PHE A 22 17.37 11.06 1.31
C PHE A 22 15.95 11.61 1.29
N ASN A 23 15.14 11.24 2.25
CA ASN A 23 13.76 11.71 2.33
C ASN A 23 13.42 12.27 3.71
N PHE A 24 12.53 13.26 3.69
CA PHE A 24 11.85 13.77 4.87
C PHE A 24 10.44 13.21 4.89
N ARG A 25 10.03 12.71 6.07
CA ARG A 25 8.68 12.18 6.25
C ARG A 25 7.95 12.96 7.34
N VAL A 26 6.74 13.42 6.97
CA VAL A 26 5.79 14.03 7.91
C VAL A 26 4.54 13.16 7.93
N ALA A 27 4.01 12.91 9.11
CA ALA A 27 2.76 12.18 9.28
C ALA A 27 1.85 12.93 10.27
N LEU A 28 0.60 13.07 9.86
CA LEU A 28 -0.48 13.59 10.69
C LEU A 28 -1.41 12.43 11.01
N GLN A 29 -1.66 12.18 12.28
CA GLN A 29 -2.54 11.13 12.74
C GLN A 29 -3.56 11.66 13.73
N ARG A 30 -4.81 11.19 13.58
CA ARG A 30 -5.88 11.39 14.55
C ARG A 30 -6.54 10.04 14.83
N SER A 31 -6.64 9.69 16.09
CA SER A 31 -7.34 8.50 16.54
C SER A 31 -8.40 8.88 17.57
N SER A 32 -9.62 8.40 17.39
CA SER A 32 -10.77 8.57 18.31
C SER A 32 -11.47 7.24 18.58
N VAL A 33 -10.74 6.13 18.46
CA VAL A 33 -11.29 4.79 18.72
C VAL A 33 -11.48 4.57 20.22
N ASP A 34 -12.55 3.85 20.59
CA ASP A 34 -12.90 3.56 21.97
C ASP A 34 -11.92 2.60 22.67
N GLN A 35 -11.33 1.67 21.91
CA GLN A 35 -10.36 0.72 22.45
C GLN A 35 -9.40 0.21 21.35
N PRO A 36 -8.14 -0.17 21.70
CA PRO A 36 -7.14 -0.47 20.71
C PRO A 36 -7.28 -1.85 20.05
N LEU A 37 -7.66 -2.90 20.80
CA LEU A 37 -7.64 -4.28 20.30
C LEU A 37 -8.86 -4.63 19.45
N PHE A 38 -10.05 -4.24 19.91
CA PHE A 38 -11.31 -4.46 19.20
C PHE A 38 -12.13 -3.17 19.18
N PRO A 39 -11.75 -2.18 18.36
CA PRO A 39 -12.49 -0.94 18.27
C PRO A 39 -13.95 -1.20 17.85
N ARG A 40 -14.90 -0.65 18.62
CA ARG A 40 -16.34 -0.75 18.35
C ARG A 40 -16.88 0.53 17.74
N SER A 41 -16.29 1.66 18.09
CA SER A 41 -16.72 2.98 17.63
C SER A 41 -15.54 3.91 17.40
N GLY A 42 -15.76 4.95 16.62
CA GLY A 42 -14.76 5.98 16.36
C GLY A 42 -14.06 5.83 15.01
N SER A 43 -12.96 6.52 14.87
CA SER A 43 -12.20 6.57 13.63
C SER A 43 -10.71 6.74 13.87
N ASN A 44 -9.92 6.28 12.90
CA ASN A 44 -8.48 6.46 12.87
C ASN A 44 -8.06 6.94 11.49
N PHE A 45 -7.38 8.08 11.42
CA PHE A 45 -6.90 8.69 10.18
C PHE A 45 -5.42 8.93 10.26
N MET A 46 -4.72 8.62 9.19
CA MET A 46 -3.32 8.95 9.00
C MET A 46 -3.10 9.48 7.59
N LEU A 47 -2.49 10.65 7.50
CA LEU A 47 -1.97 11.21 6.26
C LEU A 47 -0.46 11.34 6.40
N SER A 48 0.30 10.76 5.49
CA SER A 48 1.76 10.89 5.47
C SER A 48 2.26 11.37 4.12
N LEU A 49 3.28 12.20 4.18
CA LEU A 49 4.04 12.69 3.05
C LEU A 49 5.52 12.36 3.27
N ALA A 50 6.11 11.64 2.32
CA ALA A 50 7.56 11.50 2.22
C ALA A 50 8.03 12.26 0.99
N VAL A 51 9.03 13.10 1.15
CA VAL A 51 9.54 13.99 0.11
C VAL A 51 11.04 13.97 0.10
N THR A 52 11.63 13.85 -1.09
CA THR A 52 13.07 14.04 -1.31
C THR A 52 13.35 15.47 -1.76
N PRO A 53 14.57 16.00 -1.58
CA PRO A 53 14.95 17.23 -2.23
C PRO A 53 14.81 17.14 -3.75
N PRO A 54 14.35 18.20 -4.43
CA PRO A 54 14.21 18.22 -5.89
C PRO A 54 15.55 18.50 -6.57
N TYR A 55 16.48 17.55 -6.51
CA TYR A 55 17.87 17.70 -6.94
C TYR A 55 17.99 18.14 -8.40
N SER A 56 17.15 17.60 -9.31
CA SER A 56 17.17 17.93 -10.73
C SER A 56 16.71 19.36 -11.03
N LEU A 57 15.90 19.96 -10.17
CA LEU A 57 15.52 21.37 -10.29
C LEU A 57 16.61 22.32 -9.81
N ILE A 58 17.45 21.87 -8.86
CA ILE A 58 18.58 22.64 -8.32
C ILE A 58 19.80 22.52 -9.26
N ASN A 59 20.07 21.32 -9.75
CA ASN A 59 21.18 21.05 -10.66
C ASN A 59 20.74 20.06 -11.76
N PRO A 60 20.43 20.53 -12.97
CA PRO A 60 20.00 19.68 -14.09
C PRO A 60 21.00 18.61 -14.50
N ASN A 61 22.29 18.79 -14.19
CA ASN A 61 23.35 17.85 -14.55
C ASN A 61 23.61 16.77 -13.46
N ILE A 62 22.84 16.76 -12.38
CA ILE A 62 23.07 15.82 -11.27
C ILE A 62 22.79 14.36 -11.65
N SER A 63 21.90 14.15 -12.62
CA SER A 63 21.59 12.84 -13.20
C SER A 63 22.24 12.73 -14.58
N ASN A 64 23.05 11.71 -14.80
CA ASN A 64 23.63 11.44 -16.11
C ASN A 64 22.91 10.23 -16.76
N LYS A 65 23.15 10.02 -18.08
CA LYS A 65 22.56 8.91 -18.82
C LYS A 65 22.99 7.54 -18.29
N ALA A 66 24.17 7.45 -17.68
CA ALA A 66 24.71 6.19 -17.17
C ALA A 66 24.10 5.79 -15.82
N ASN A 67 23.69 6.77 -15.00
CA ASN A 67 23.02 6.51 -13.73
C ASN A 67 21.92 7.57 -13.46
N PRO A 68 20.75 7.44 -14.11
CA PRO A 68 19.68 8.43 -14.03
C PRO A 68 19.04 8.50 -12.64
N TYR A 69 19.22 7.46 -11.79
CA TYR A 69 18.63 7.37 -10.46
C TYR A 69 19.64 7.50 -9.33
N ARG A 70 20.83 8.04 -9.61
CA ARG A 70 21.85 8.24 -8.58
C ARG A 70 21.31 9.02 -7.38
N TRP A 71 20.51 10.03 -7.63
CA TRP A 71 19.79 10.80 -6.62
C TRP A 71 18.30 10.60 -6.82
N VAL A 72 17.68 9.85 -5.92
CA VAL A 72 16.25 9.51 -6.05
C VAL A 72 15.39 10.73 -5.73
N GLU A 73 14.49 11.07 -6.66
CA GLU A 73 13.55 12.19 -6.49
C GLU A 73 12.11 11.71 -6.54
N TYR A 74 11.36 12.02 -5.48
CA TYR A 74 9.94 11.74 -5.43
C TYR A 74 9.24 12.56 -4.35
N HIS A 75 7.91 12.61 -4.45
CA HIS A 75 7.01 12.88 -3.34
C HIS A 75 6.00 11.74 -3.25
N LYS A 76 5.84 11.19 -2.06
CA LYS A 76 5.00 10.01 -1.80
C LYS A 76 3.95 10.35 -0.76
N TRP A 77 2.71 10.28 -1.17
CA TRP A 77 1.54 10.54 -0.35
C TRP A 77 0.87 9.24 0.02
N ARG A 78 0.47 9.11 1.28
CA ARG A 78 -0.34 8.00 1.76
C ARG A 78 -1.44 8.51 2.65
N PHE A 79 -2.62 8.02 2.42
CA PHE A 79 -3.78 8.20 3.29
C PHE A 79 -4.26 6.83 3.76
N ASN A 80 -4.57 6.73 5.05
CA ASN A 80 -5.21 5.57 5.67
C ASN A 80 -6.31 6.07 6.58
N GLY A 81 -7.55 5.71 6.26
CA GLY A 81 -8.72 6.01 7.06
C GLY A 81 -9.43 4.73 7.48
N GLU A 82 -9.83 4.68 8.74
CA GLU A 82 -10.62 3.61 9.32
C GLU A 82 -11.77 4.18 10.13
N TRP A 83 -12.92 3.56 10.00
CA TRP A 83 -14.15 3.91 10.73
C TRP A 83 -14.72 2.65 11.35
N PHE A 84 -15.21 2.79 12.56
CA PHE A 84 -15.83 1.71 13.32
C PHE A 84 -17.22 2.15 13.73
N VAL A 85 -18.22 1.33 13.38
CA VAL A 85 -19.63 1.61 13.66
C VAL A 85 -20.25 0.38 14.31
N PRO A 86 -20.74 0.48 15.56
CA PRO A 86 -21.43 -0.61 16.19
C PRO A 86 -22.81 -0.83 15.55
N LEU A 87 -23.17 -2.09 15.33
CA LEU A 87 -24.45 -2.47 14.72
C LEU A 87 -25.32 -3.26 15.70
N GLY A 88 -26.57 -2.83 15.85
CA GLY A 88 -27.54 -3.44 16.75
C GLY A 88 -27.31 -3.10 18.23
N ARG A 89 -27.97 -3.84 19.12
CA ARG A 89 -27.84 -3.65 20.56
C ARG A 89 -26.78 -4.61 21.14
N PRO A 90 -26.01 -4.17 22.14
CA PRO A 90 -25.08 -5.05 22.85
C PRO A 90 -25.85 -6.20 23.53
N HIS A 91 -25.31 -7.41 23.45
CA HIS A 91 -25.90 -8.60 24.07
C HIS A 91 -24.80 -9.47 24.75
N GLY A 92 -25.18 -10.59 25.33
CA GLY A 92 -24.32 -11.42 26.16
C GLY A 92 -24.40 -11.05 27.64
N GLU A 93 -23.80 -11.87 28.50
CA GLU A 93 -23.85 -11.70 29.96
C GLU A 93 -23.32 -10.34 30.42
N GLU A 94 -22.23 -9.86 29.82
CA GLU A 94 -21.62 -8.56 30.13
C GLU A 94 -22.12 -7.43 29.21
N ARG A 95 -23.09 -7.69 28.33
CA ARG A 95 -23.56 -6.75 27.28
C ARG A 95 -22.41 -6.15 26.45
N ASN A 96 -21.35 -6.92 26.20
CA ASN A 96 -20.16 -6.49 25.48
C ASN A 96 -20.08 -7.05 24.07
N LYS A 97 -20.92 -8.00 23.70
CA LYS A 97 -20.95 -8.63 22.38
C LYS A 97 -21.88 -7.88 21.44
N GLN A 98 -21.32 -7.40 20.34
CA GLN A 98 -22.02 -6.59 19.35
C GLN A 98 -21.34 -6.74 18.01
N PHE A 99 -22.11 -6.73 16.92
CA PHE A 99 -21.56 -6.60 15.59
C PHE A 99 -20.92 -5.24 15.42
N VAL A 100 -19.78 -5.19 14.77
CA VAL A 100 -19.08 -3.96 14.43
C VAL A 100 -18.78 -3.96 12.93
N LEU A 101 -19.21 -2.92 12.26
CA LEU A 101 -18.80 -2.64 10.90
C LEU A 101 -17.51 -1.80 10.94
N ARG A 102 -16.45 -2.34 10.37
CA ARG A 102 -15.22 -1.58 10.06
C ARG A 102 -15.21 -1.25 8.59
N ALA A 103 -15.13 0.01 8.24
CA ALA A 103 -14.83 0.48 6.90
C ALA A 103 -13.41 1.06 6.88
N SER A 104 -12.67 0.81 5.80
CA SER A 104 -11.31 1.37 5.64
C SER A 104 -11.09 1.81 4.21
N ALA A 105 -10.45 2.96 4.04
CA ALA A 105 -10.01 3.48 2.76
C ALA A 105 -8.52 3.82 2.83
N LYS A 106 -7.75 3.30 1.86
CA LYS A 106 -6.31 3.56 1.74
C LYS A 106 -6.01 4.07 0.34
N PHE A 107 -5.21 5.11 0.27
CA PHE A 107 -4.74 5.70 -0.98
C PHE A 107 -3.23 5.90 -0.92
N GLY A 108 -2.58 5.75 -2.05
CA GLY A 108 -1.19 6.12 -2.22
C GLY A 108 -0.94 6.74 -3.57
N PHE A 109 -0.05 7.71 -3.58
CA PHE A 109 0.39 8.39 -4.78
C PHE A 109 1.90 8.64 -4.69
N LEU A 110 2.62 8.23 -5.73
CA LEU A 110 4.04 8.49 -5.91
C LEU A 110 4.20 9.40 -7.13
N GLY A 111 4.70 10.59 -6.90
CA GLY A 111 4.92 11.59 -7.95
C GLY A 111 6.38 11.98 -8.10
N ARG A 112 6.65 12.83 -9.08
CA ARG A 112 7.96 13.40 -9.42
C ARG A 112 7.89 14.91 -9.48
N PHE A 113 8.98 15.61 -9.21
CA PHE A 113 9.07 17.07 -9.32
C PHE A 113 9.34 17.50 -10.77
N ASN A 114 10.26 16.82 -11.44
CA ASN A 114 10.62 17.11 -12.82
C ASN A 114 9.91 16.17 -13.78
N LYS A 115 9.15 16.72 -14.75
CA LYS A 115 8.40 15.95 -15.75
C LYS A 115 9.30 15.27 -16.78
N GLU A 116 10.52 15.76 -16.98
CA GLU A 116 11.49 15.20 -17.90
C GLU A 116 12.14 13.91 -17.37
N LEU A 117 12.16 13.76 -16.03
CA LEU A 117 12.67 12.53 -15.41
C LEU A 117 11.58 11.47 -15.34
N GLN A 118 11.96 10.21 -15.39
CA GLN A 118 11.05 9.12 -15.12
C GLN A 118 10.72 9.04 -13.62
N ILE A 119 9.52 8.55 -13.30
CA ILE A 119 9.16 8.30 -11.89
C ILE A 119 10.11 7.24 -11.34
N SER A 120 10.64 7.49 -10.14
CA SER A 120 11.55 6.59 -9.45
C SER A 120 11.09 5.14 -9.53
N PRO A 121 11.97 4.19 -9.86
CA PRO A 121 11.67 2.76 -9.77
C PRO A 121 11.53 2.29 -8.32
N PHE A 122 12.10 3.06 -7.38
CA PHE A 122 12.02 2.79 -5.94
C PHE A 122 10.76 3.36 -5.32
N GLU A 123 10.40 2.88 -4.13
CA GLU A 123 9.27 3.39 -3.35
C GLU A 123 7.88 3.17 -3.99
N ARG A 124 7.78 2.32 -5.01
CA ARG A 124 6.51 2.03 -5.68
C ARG A 124 5.60 1.15 -4.83
N PHE A 125 4.34 1.06 -5.22
CA PHE A 125 3.33 0.25 -4.56
C PHE A 125 3.14 -1.07 -5.28
N GLN A 126 2.94 -2.13 -4.50
CA GLN A 126 2.51 -3.43 -4.98
C GLN A 126 1.16 -3.76 -4.33
N VAL A 127 0.17 -4.14 -5.13
CA VAL A 127 -1.18 -4.44 -4.62
C VAL A 127 -1.44 -5.93 -4.75
N GLY A 128 -1.51 -6.63 -3.63
CA GLY A 128 -1.74 -8.07 -3.61
C GLY A 128 -1.24 -8.74 -2.34
N ASP A 129 -1.38 -10.05 -2.28
CA ASP A 129 -0.84 -10.88 -1.22
C ASP A 129 0.59 -11.30 -1.60
N ALA A 130 1.56 -10.90 -0.78
CA ALA A 130 2.97 -11.23 -0.98
C ALA A 130 3.31 -12.67 -0.53
N GLY A 131 2.37 -13.36 0.11
CA GLY A 131 2.65 -14.63 0.78
C GLY A 131 3.66 -14.47 1.91
N LEU A 132 4.49 -15.51 2.12
CA LEU A 132 5.55 -15.52 3.15
C LEU A 132 6.89 -14.94 2.66
N SER A 133 7.02 -14.63 1.37
CA SER A 133 8.27 -14.13 0.80
C SER A 133 8.26 -12.61 0.65
N ASN A 134 8.94 -11.93 1.55
CA ASN A 134 9.17 -10.47 1.45
C ASN A 134 10.61 -10.19 0.98
N GLN A 135 10.93 -10.56 -0.25
CA GLN A 135 12.27 -10.38 -0.83
C GLN A 135 12.56 -8.92 -1.26
N PHE A 136 11.56 -8.04 -1.25
CA PHE A 136 11.64 -6.71 -1.87
C PHE A 136 11.65 -5.52 -0.90
N ALA A 137 11.78 -5.77 0.40
CA ALA A 137 11.87 -4.71 1.41
C ALA A 137 13.05 -3.76 1.18
N LEU A 138 14.13 -4.25 0.55
CA LEU A 138 15.36 -3.48 0.26
C LEU A 138 15.15 -2.32 -0.73
N LEU A 139 14.14 -2.38 -1.60
CA LEU A 139 13.88 -1.36 -2.62
C LEU A 139 12.82 -0.33 -2.19
N GLY A 140 12.39 -0.36 -0.93
CA GLY A 140 11.40 0.56 -0.40
C GLY A 140 9.98 0.35 -0.93
N PHE A 141 9.68 -0.80 -1.55
CA PHE A 141 8.35 -1.10 -2.04
C PHE A 141 7.34 -1.25 -0.91
N ASP A 142 6.18 -0.64 -1.09
CA ASP A 142 5.05 -0.80 -0.21
C ASP A 142 4.11 -1.89 -0.72
N ILE A 143 4.00 -2.97 0.03
CA ILE A 143 3.04 -4.01 -0.26
C ILE A 143 1.70 -3.68 0.40
N ILE A 144 0.71 -3.47 -0.44
CA ILE A 144 -0.69 -3.23 -0.05
C ILE A 144 -1.42 -4.57 -0.12
N ALA A 145 -1.49 -5.25 1.01
CA ALA A 145 -2.11 -6.57 1.07
C ALA A 145 -3.54 -6.52 0.52
N HIS A 146 -3.86 -7.41 -0.42
CA HIS A 146 -5.18 -7.61 -1.01
C HIS A 146 -5.47 -9.10 -1.06
N ARG A 147 -6.33 -9.56 -0.18
CA ARG A 147 -6.65 -10.98 -0.02
C ARG A 147 -7.22 -11.56 -1.31
N GLY A 148 -6.76 -12.77 -1.69
CA GLY A 148 -7.21 -13.47 -2.90
C GLY A 148 -6.55 -13.03 -4.22
N TYR A 149 -5.65 -12.07 -4.21
CA TYR A 149 -4.89 -11.66 -5.37
C TYR A 149 -3.39 -11.66 -5.07
N PRO A 150 -2.58 -12.44 -5.78
CA PRO A 150 -1.14 -12.44 -5.59
C PRO A 150 -0.52 -11.12 -6.06
N VAL A 151 0.60 -10.73 -5.45
CA VAL A 151 1.41 -9.57 -5.90
C VAL A 151 1.93 -9.80 -7.32
N TYR A 152 2.19 -11.05 -7.67
CA TYR A 152 2.61 -11.46 -9.01
C TYR A 152 1.41 -11.94 -9.79
N ASP A 153 1.09 -11.27 -10.90
CA ASP A 153 0.00 -11.67 -11.79
C ASP A 153 0.57 -12.38 -13.03
N ASN A 154 0.59 -13.69 -12.98
CA ASN A 154 0.98 -14.54 -14.12
C ASN A 154 -0.13 -14.67 -15.15
N SER A 155 -1.33 -14.14 -14.89
CA SER A 155 -2.51 -14.37 -15.72
C SER A 155 -2.72 -13.28 -16.78
N ASN A 156 -1.86 -12.26 -16.86
CA ASN A 156 -2.01 -11.19 -17.84
C ASN A 156 -1.22 -11.46 -19.13
N PRO A 157 -1.85 -12.04 -20.18
CA PRO A 157 -1.17 -12.36 -21.44
C PRO A 157 -0.73 -11.14 -22.26
N LYS A 158 -1.07 -9.93 -21.83
CA LYS A 158 -0.65 -8.67 -22.46
C LYS A 158 0.69 -8.16 -21.96
N VAL A 159 1.20 -8.74 -20.91
CA VAL A 159 2.57 -8.53 -20.47
C VAL A 159 3.41 -9.53 -21.23
N ASN A 160 4.40 -9.06 -21.95
CA ASN A 160 5.31 -9.76 -22.84
C ASN A 160 5.41 -11.28 -22.56
N PRO A 161 5.11 -12.18 -23.52
CA PRO A 161 5.04 -13.62 -23.28
C PRO A 161 6.32 -14.23 -22.75
N ASP A 162 7.46 -13.53 -22.88
CA ASP A 162 8.76 -13.94 -22.32
C ASP A 162 8.94 -13.54 -20.83
N GLN A 163 7.99 -12.80 -20.27
CA GLN A 163 8.03 -12.38 -18.85
C GLN A 163 7.07 -13.24 -18.03
N GLN A 164 7.54 -14.35 -17.52
CA GLN A 164 6.75 -15.27 -16.70
C GLN A 164 6.26 -14.71 -15.36
N GLN A 165 6.67 -13.51 -14.98
CA GLN A 165 6.24 -12.86 -13.73
C GLN A 165 6.12 -11.35 -13.93
N ALA A 166 4.91 -10.88 -14.26
CA ALA A 166 4.62 -9.46 -14.29
C ALA A 166 4.57 -8.90 -12.86
N ARG A 167 5.65 -8.30 -12.42
CA ARG A 167 5.69 -7.59 -11.15
C ARG A 167 4.88 -6.31 -11.25
N GLN A 168 4.01 -6.09 -10.27
CA GLN A 168 3.17 -4.90 -10.20
C GLN A 168 3.93 -3.79 -9.47
N TYR A 169 4.39 -2.76 -10.22
CA TYR A 169 5.07 -1.60 -9.66
C TYR A 169 4.25 -0.34 -9.92
N PHE A 170 3.24 -0.13 -9.10
CA PHE A 170 2.31 0.98 -9.26
C PHE A 170 2.82 2.28 -8.66
N THR A 171 2.39 3.39 -9.24
CA THR A 171 2.62 4.73 -8.68
C THR A 171 1.41 5.27 -7.93
N ILE A 172 0.24 4.68 -8.18
CA ILE A 172 -1.03 5.03 -7.54
C ILE A 172 -1.71 3.75 -7.11
N PHE A 173 -2.35 3.75 -5.95
CA PHE A 173 -3.26 2.68 -5.55
C PHE A 173 -4.46 3.21 -4.77
N ASN A 174 -5.56 2.46 -4.85
CA ASN A 174 -6.70 2.57 -3.95
C ASN A 174 -7.00 1.21 -3.35
N LYS A 175 -7.35 1.18 -2.08
CA LYS A 175 -7.92 0.01 -1.42
C LYS A 175 -9.05 0.42 -0.50
N TYR A 176 -10.16 -0.26 -0.65
CA TYR A 176 -11.32 -0.18 0.23
C TYR A 176 -11.53 -1.52 0.90
N THR A 177 -11.85 -1.50 2.19
CA THR A 177 -12.14 -2.71 2.96
C THR A 177 -13.37 -2.47 3.80
N MET A 178 -14.30 -3.40 3.77
CA MET A 178 -15.42 -3.47 4.71
C MET A 178 -15.34 -4.80 5.47
N GLU A 179 -15.41 -4.76 6.77
CA GLU A 179 -15.39 -5.96 7.61
C GLU A 179 -16.57 -5.90 8.60
N LEU A 180 -17.39 -6.92 8.56
CA LEU A 180 -18.39 -7.17 9.62
C LEU A 180 -17.73 -8.09 10.66
N ARG A 181 -17.53 -7.59 11.85
CA ARG A 181 -16.82 -8.26 12.95
C ARG A 181 -17.77 -8.65 14.06
N TYR A 182 -17.58 -9.83 14.63
CA TYR A 182 -18.34 -10.29 15.80
C TYR A 182 -17.38 -10.86 16.85
N PRO A 183 -17.39 -10.34 18.09
CA PRO A 183 -16.51 -10.79 19.14
C PRO A 183 -16.97 -12.13 19.70
N LEU A 184 -16.08 -13.11 19.72
CA LEU A 184 -16.27 -14.42 20.35
C LEU A 184 -15.79 -14.36 21.80
N SER A 185 -14.59 -13.81 22.03
CA SER A 185 -14.00 -13.55 23.34
C SER A 185 -13.39 -12.15 23.36
N LEU A 186 -13.62 -11.38 24.40
CA LEU A 186 -13.03 -10.04 24.61
C LEU A 186 -12.17 -10.00 25.88
N ASN A 187 -11.67 -11.15 26.34
CA ASN A 187 -10.75 -11.19 27.48
C ASN A 187 -9.44 -10.45 27.11
N PRO A 188 -8.88 -9.64 28.02
CA PRO A 188 -7.64 -8.92 27.78
C PRO A 188 -6.47 -9.84 27.38
N SER A 189 -6.44 -11.09 27.89
CA SER A 189 -5.45 -12.11 27.58
C SER A 189 -5.70 -12.85 26.26
N SER A 190 -6.94 -12.79 25.71
CA SER A 190 -7.34 -13.56 24.54
C SER A 190 -8.57 -12.92 23.85
N THR A 191 -8.32 -11.90 23.04
CA THR A 191 -9.33 -11.29 22.20
C THR A 191 -9.49 -12.06 20.91
N ILE A 192 -10.65 -12.72 20.72
CA ILE A 192 -10.96 -13.52 19.52
C ILE A 192 -12.25 -13.01 18.90
N TYR A 193 -12.23 -12.78 17.59
CA TYR A 193 -13.42 -12.38 16.83
C TYR A 193 -13.46 -13.00 15.44
N GLY A 194 -14.67 -13.33 15.02
CA GLY A 194 -14.98 -13.72 13.65
C GLY A 194 -15.19 -12.49 12.78
N LEU A 195 -14.90 -12.59 11.50
CA LEU A 195 -15.14 -11.53 10.55
C LEU A 195 -15.56 -12.05 9.17
N ALA A 196 -16.45 -11.33 8.54
CA ALA A 196 -16.70 -11.41 7.10
C ALA A 196 -16.13 -10.14 6.45
N PHE A 197 -15.44 -10.27 5.32
CA PHE A 197 -14.82 -9.12 4.68
C PHE A 197 -15.18 -9.01 3.20
N TYR A 198 -15.20 -7.78 2.74
CA TYR A 198 -15.16 -7.37 1.34
C TYR A 198 -13.99 -6.43 1.14
N GLU A 199 -13.15 -6.72 0.15
CA GLU A 199 -12.04 -5.85 -0.25
C GLU A 199 -12.15 -5.50 -1.73
N ALA A 200 -11.79 -4.27 -2.05
CA ALA A 200 -11.72 -3.79 -3.42
C ALA A 200 -10.45 -2.95 -3.56
N ALA A 201 -9.52 -3.35 -4.41
CA ALA A 201 -8.27 -2.65 -4.59
C ALA A 201 -7.79 -2.71 -6.04
N ASN A 202 -7.00 -1.73 -6.44
CA ASN A 202 -6.24 -1.75 -7.68
C ASN A 202 -5.06 -0.79 -7.60
N GLY A 203 -4.12 -0.94 -8.53
CA GLY A 203 -3.00 -0.04 -8.74
C GLY A 203 -2.89 0.43 -10.18
N TRP A 204 -2.27 1.58 -10.40
CA TRP A 204 -2.07 2.18 -11.72
C TRP A 204 -0.65 2.70 -11.86
N TYR A 205 -0.13 2.63 -13.09
CA TYR A 205 1.21 3.10 -13.42
C TYR A 205 1.28 4.61 -13.69
N SER A 206 0.14 5.21 -14.07
CA SER A 206 0.05 6.62 -14.43
C SER A 206 -1.27 7.22 -13.99
N ILE A 207 -1.27 8.51 -13.72
CA ILE A 207 -2.49 9.27 -13.41
C ILE A 207 -3.46 9.30 -14.60
N LYS A 208 -2.96 9.15 -15.82
CA LYS A 208 -3.80 9.09 -17.03
C LYS A 208 -4.66 7.82 -17.09
N ASP A 209 -4.16 6.73 -16.50
CA ASP A 209 -4.83 5.44 -16.48
C ASP A 209 -5.69 5.25 -15.22
N TYR A 210 -5.64 6.24 -14.32
CA TYR A 210 -6.31 6.15 -13.03
C TYR A 210 -7.83 6.16 -13.18
N ASN A 211 -8.46 5.07 -12.74
CA ASN A 211 -9.91 4.92 -12.65
C ASN A 211 -10.28 4.32 -11.27
N PRO A 212 -10.79 5.14 -10.34
CA PRO A 212 -11.08 4.70 -8.98
C PRO A 212 -12.16 3.62 -8.86
N PHE A 213 -12.93 3.37 -9.93
CA PHE A 213 -13.99 2.36 -9.95
C PHE A 213 -13.55 1.04 -10.60
N LYS A 214 -12.42 1.01 -11.29
CA LYS A 214 -11.86 -0.22 -11.87
C LYS A 214 -11.05 -0.97 -10.80
N LEU A 215 -11.75 -1.74 -9.95
CA LEU A 215 -11.17 -2.43 -8.80
C LEU A 215 -11.31 -3.94 -8.94
N ARG A 216 -10.28 -4.66 -8.51
CA ARG A 216 -10.32 -6.10 -8.24
C ARG A 216 -10.99 -6.30 -6.88
N ARG A 217 -11.88 -7.28 -6.78
CA ARG A 217 -12.75 -7.47 -5.60
C ARG A 217 -12.57 -8.84 -5.02
N SER A 218 -12.57 -8.94 -3.70
CA SER A 218 -12.55 -10.21 -2.97
C SER A 218 -13.52 -10.18 -1.79
N VAL A 219 -14.02 -11.36 -1.45
CA VAL A 219 -14.87 -11.59 -0.27
C VAL A 219 -14.36 -12.82 0.47
N GLY A 220 -14.57 -12.88 1.76
CA GLY A 220 -14.20 -14.05 2.54
C GLY A 220 -14.60 -13.94 3.99
N LEU A 221 -14.32 -15.02 4.71
CA LEU A 221 -14.51 -15.15 6.15
C LEU A 221 -13.15 -15.36 6.80
N GLY A 222 -13.05 -14.95 8.05
CA GLY A 222 -11.83 -15.12 8.83
C GLY A 222 -12.08 -15.06 10.32
N MET A 223 -11.07 -15.42 11.08
CA MET A 223 -11.02 -15.31 12.53
C MET A 223 -9.68 -14.69 12.93
N ARG A 224 -9.73 -13.85 13.91
CA ARG A 224 -8.54 -13.22 14.52
C ARG A 224 -8.60 -13.29 16.02
#